data_ea895d3e34c2ae3d271721afe854e4c2
#
_entry.id   ea895d3e34c2ae3d271721afe854e4c2
#
_cell.length_a   1.000
_cell.length_b   1.000
_cell.length_c   1.000
_cell.angle_alpha   90.00
_cell.angle_beta   90.00
_cell.angle_gamma   90.00
#
_symmetry.space_group_name_H-M   'P 1'
#
loop_
_entity.id
_entity.type
_entity.pdbx_description
1 polymer ?
#
loop_
_entity_poly.entity_id
_entity_poly.type
_entity_poly.pdbx_seq_one_letter_code
_entity_poly.pdbx_strand_id
1 'polypeptide(L)'
;MSVTIFHNPRCGKSRATLQLLADKGIAPEVVEYLKNVPTAEELDRLLGLLGLDPRGLMRKGEAVYKEAGLDNPALSREDLVQAMVDHPILIERPVVVANGKAAIGRPPEKVLEIL
;
A
#
# COMPACT_ATOMS: atom_id res chain seq x y z
N MET A 1 9.74 4.69 18.16
CA MET A 1 8.69 4.69 17.12
C MET A 1 9.13 3.79 15.97
N SER A 2 8.27 2.86 15.57
CA SER A 2 8.52 1.98 14.42
C SER A 2 7.76 2.51 13.21
N VAL A 3 8.47 2.70 12.10
CA VAL A 3 7.89 3.18 10.85
C VAL A 3 8.22 2.18 9.75
N THR A 4 7.21 1.77 8.99
CA THR A 4 7.37 0.86 7.85
C THR A 4 6.83 1.54 6.60
N ILE A 5 7.54 1.40 5.49
CA ILE A 5 7.07 1.87 4.19
C ILE A 5 7.01 0.70 3.21
N PHE A 6 5.83 0.53 2.60
CA PHE A 6 5.64 -0.40 1.48
C PHE A 6 5.99 0.37 0.21
N HIS A 7 7.14 0.03 -0.36
CA HIS A 7 7.87 0.87 -1.29
C HIS A 7 8.03 0.21 -2.65
N ASN A 8 7.89 1.03 -3.71
CA ASN A 8 8.28 0.65 -5.05
C ASN A 8 9.37 1.62 -5.53
N PRO A 9 10.63 1.17 -5.67
CA PRO A 9 11.73 2.06 -6.05
C PRO A 9 11.60 2.67 -7.45
N ARG A 10 10.71 2.14 -8.28
CA ARG A 10 10.44 2.67 -9.61
C ARG A 10 9.36 3.75 -9.62
N CYS A 11 8.65 3.92 -8.52
CA CYS A 11 7.57 4.90 -8.41
C CYS A 11 8.10 6.22 -7.85
N GLY A 12 7.90 7.32 -8.59
CA GLY A 12 8.37 8.65 -8.17
C GLY A 12 7.79 9.11 -6.84
N LYS A 13 6.50 8.87 -6.60
CA LYS A 13 5.87 9.25 -5.33
C LYS A 13 6.37 8.40 -4.16
N SER A 14 6.68 7.14 -4.43
CA SER A 14 7.25 6.24 -3.42
C SER A 14 8.66 6.70 -3.03
N ARG A 15 9.49 7.05 -4.00
CA ARG A 15 10.83 7.61 -3.73
C ARG A 15 10.74 8.94 -2.98
N ALA A 16 9.83 9.82 -3.40
CA ALA A 16 9.64 11.11 -2.74
C ALA A 16 9.19 10.96 -1.27
N THR A 17 8.33 9.99 -1.00
CA THR A 17 7.88 9.70 0.36
C THR A 17 9.03 9.17 1.22
N LEU A 18 9.83 8.26 0.68
CA LEU A 18 10.98 7.73 1.38
C LEU A 18 11.98 8.85 1.70
N GLN A 19 12.23 9.75 0.75
CA GLN A 19 13.09 10.90 0.97
C GLN A 19 12.53 11.84 2.05
N LEU A 20 11.23 12.07 2.05
CA LEU A 20 10.56 12.89 3.05
C LEU A 20 10.77 12.34 4.45
N LEU A 21 10.65 11.02 4.62
CA LEU A 21 10.91 10.37 5.91
C LEU A 21 12.37 10.57 6.33
N ALA A 22 13.31 10.40 5.40
CA ALA A 22 14.73 10.62 5.67
C ALA A 22 15.00 12.07 6.09
N ASP A 23 14.39 13.04 5.41
CA ASP A 23 14.52 14.47 5.73
C ASP A 23 14.00 14.78 7.14
N LYS A 24 13.06 13.98 7.65
CA LYS A 24 12.53 14.09 9.02
C LYS A 24 13.37 13.30 10.04
N GLY A 25 14.51 12.74 9.63
CA GLY A 25 15.37 11.95 10.50
C GLY A 25 14.80 10.56 10.81
N ILE A 26 13.89 10.06 10.00
CA ILE A 26 13.26 8.75 10.19
C ILE A 26 13.91 7.73 9.27
N ALA A 27 14.35 6.61 9.83
CA ALA A 27 14.87 5.46 9.10
C ALA A 27 13.83 4.35 9.14
N PRO A 28 12.93 4.27 8.13
CA PRO A 28 11.88 3.27 8.15
C PRO A 28 12.39 1.89 7.78
N GLU A 29 11.63 0.85 8.19
CA GLU A 29 11.77 -0.45 7.57
C GLU A 29 11.18 -0.35 6.17
N VAL A 30 11.99 -0.68 5.16
CA VAL A 30 11.56 -0.62 3.75
C VAL A 30 11.16 -2.00 3.29
N VAL A 31 9.90 -2.16 2.91
CA VAL A 31 9.37 -3.39 2.35
C VAL A 31 9.13 -3.16 0.86
N GLU A 32 9.94 -3.77 0.01
CA GLU A 32 9.72 -3.75 -1.44
C GLU A 32 8.65 -4.80 -1.75
N TYR A 33 7.40 -4.40 -1.68
CA TYR A 33 6.25 -5.31 -1.71
C TYR A 33 6.10 -6.11 -3.01
N LEU A 34 6.75 -5.70 -4.10
CA LEU A 34 6.75 -6.48 -5.34
C LEU A 34 7.66 -7.71 -5.24
N LYS A 35 8.64 -7.68 -4.35
CA LYS A 35 9.57 -8.79 -4.09
C LYS A 35 9.21 -9.56 -2.84
N ASN A 36 8.82 -8.84 -1.79
CA ASN A 36 8.43 -9.38 -0.48
C ASN A 36 6.95 -9.09 -0.29
N VAL A 37 6.12 -9.88 -0.96
CA VAL A 37 4.67 -9.65 -1.03
C VAL A 37 4.04 -9.82 0.36
N PRO A 38 3.25 -8.83 0.81
CA PRO A 38 2.52 -8.96 2.07
C PRO A 38 1.56 -10.16 2.03
N THR A 39 1.33 -10.77 3.18
CA THR A 39 0.33 -11.82 3.31
C THR A 39 -1.06 -11.23 3.23
N ALA A 40 -2.06 -12.09 3.00
CA ALA A 40 -3.47 -11.65 3.03
C ALA A 40 -3.83 -11.03 4.38
N GLU A 41 -3.32 -11.57 5.50
CA GLU A 41 -3.55 -11.04 6.83
C GLU A 41 -2.96 -9.63 6.99
N GLU A 42 -1.74 -9.42 6.49
CA GLU A 42 -1.08 -8.11 6.53
C GLU A 42 -1.85 -7.08 5.71
N LEU A 43 -2.32 -7.45 4.52
CA LEU A 43 -3.11 -6.56 3.67
C LEU A 43 -4.45 -6.23 4.32
N ASP A 44 -5.11 -7.21 4.92
CA ASP A 44 -6.37 -6.99 5.62
C ASP A 44 -6.19 -6.01 6.77
N ARG A 45 -5.09 -6.15 7.52
CA ARG A 45 -4.74 -5.22 8.60
C ARG A 45 -4.47 -3.81 8.06
N LEU A 46 -3.73 -3.68 6.96
CA LEU A 46 -3.47 -2.38 6.33
C LEU A 46 -4.77 -1.70 5.93
N LEU A 47 -5.70 -2.43 5.33
CA LEU A 47 -7.00 -1.90 4.95
C LEU A 47 -7.75 -1.34 6.16
N GLY A 48 -7.72 -2.06 7.28
CA GLY A 48 -8.32 -1.60 8.52
C GLY A 48 -7.70 -0.31 9.03
N LEU A 49 -6.36 -0.22 9.01
CA LEU A 49 -5.64 0.98 9.43
C LEU A 49 -5.90 2.17 8.50
N LEU A 50 -6.05 1.92 7.20
CA LEU A 50 -6.34 2.96 6.21
C LEU A 50 -7.80 3.37 6.17
N GLY A 51 -8.70 2.55 6.73
CA GLY A 51 -10.13 2.76 6.64
C GLY A 51 -10.67 2.60 5.22
N LEU A 52 -10.06 1.71 4.44
CA LEU A 52 -10.43 1.48 3.04
C LEU A 52 -10.98 0.08 2.84
N ASP A 53 -11.85 -0.06 1.83
CA ASP A 53 -12.18 -1.37 1.30
C ASP A 53 -11.05 -1.84 0.36
N PRO A 54 -11.01 -3.12 -0.04
CA PRO A 54 -9.93 -3.61 -0.88
C PRO A 54 -9.73 -2.83 -2.18
N ARG A 55 -10.81 -2.44 -2.84
CA ARG A 55 -10.72 -1.67 -4.08
C ARG A 55 -10.16 -0.28 -3.87
N GLY A 56 -10.30 0.28 -2.66
CA GLY A 56 -9.73 1.57 -2.31
C GLY A 56 -8.19 1.56 -2.27
N LEU A 57 -7.60 0.39 -2.09
CA LEU A 57 -6.15 0.21 -2.10
C LEU A 57 -5.63 -0.26 -3.47
N MET A 58 -6.51 -0.56 -4.41
CA MET A 58 -6.13 -1.08 -5.72
C MET A 58 -5.89 0.01 -6.75
N ARG A 59 -4.93 -0.23 -7.61
CA ARG A 59 -4.67 0.56 -8.81
C ARG A 59 -5.53 0.03 -9.95
N LYS A 60 -6.71 0.61 -10.10
CA LYS A 60 -7.72 0.15 -11.08
C LYS A 60 -7.29 0.34 -12.53
N GLY A 61 -6.28 1.18 -12.77
CA GLY A 61 -5.72 1.38 -14.10
C GLY A 61 -4.75 0.29 -14.56
N GLU A 62 -4.36 -0.63 -13.66
CA GLU A 62 -3.51 -1.73 -14.03
C GLU A 62 -4.28 -2.76 -14.87
N ALA A 63 -3.64 -3.28 -15.91
CA ALA A 63 -4.28 -4.22 -16.84
C ALA A 63 -4.87 -5.43 -16.13
N VAL A 64 -4.18 -5.95 -15.11
CA VAL A 64 -4.63 -7.12 -14.37
C VAL A 64 -5.95 -6.89 -13.64
N TYR A 65 -6.27 -5.66 -13.27
CA TYR A 65 -7.55 -5.36 -12.63
C TYR A 65 -8.72 -5.76 -13.52
N LYS A 66 -8.65 -5.42 -14.80
CA LYS A 66 -9.66 -5.77 -15.79
C LYS A 66 -9.58 -7.23 -16.20
N GLU A 67 -8.38 -7.71 -16.47
CA GLU A 67 -8.13 -9.09 -16.93
C GLU A 67 -8.62 -10.13 -15.91
N ALA A 68 -8.44 -9.86 -14.61
CA ALA A 68 -8.89 -10.74 -13.55
C ALA A 68 -10.35 -10.50 -13.14
N GLY A 69 -11.05 -9.58 -13.79
CA GLY A 69 -12.45 -9.30 -13.50
C GLY A 69 -12.70 -8.74 -12.10
N LEU A 70 -11.77 -7.93 -11.59
CA LEU A 70 -11.83 -7.45 -10.20
C LEU A 70 -12.91 -6.38 -9.95
N ASP A 71 -13.55 -5.88 -11.02
CA ASP A 71 -14.68 -4.97 -10.94
C ASP A 71 -16.01 -5.70 -10.67
N ASN A 72 -15.99 -7.04 -10.66
CA ASN A 72 -17.20 -7.85 -10.42
C ASN A 72 -17.71 -7.61 -8.98
N PRO A 73 -18.94 -7.10 -8.82
CA PRO A 73 -19.49 -6.80 -7.49
C PRO A 73 -19.77 -8.05 -6.64
N ALA A 74 -19.77 -9.24 -7.24
CA ALA A 74 -19.96 -10.49 -6.52
C ALA A 74 -18.70 -10.97 -5.79
N LEU A 75 -17.54 -10.36 -6.03
CA LEU A 75 -16.31 -10.75 -5.35
C LEU A 75 -16.35 -10.33 -3.89
N SER A 76 -15.93 -11.26 -3.01
CA SER A 76 -15.85 -11.00 -1.58
C SER A 76 -14.60 -10.16 -1.23
N ARG A 77 -14.57 -9.64 0.00
CA ARG A 77 -13.36 -8.99 0.54
C ARG A 77 -12.17 -9.92 0.44
N GLU A 78 -12.34 -11.20 0.81
CA GLU A 78 -11.27 -12.19 0.77
C GLU A 78 -10.74 -12.42 -0.65
N ASP A 79 -11.65 -12.48 -1.63
CA ASP A 79 -11.26 -12.62 -3.04
C ASP A 79 -10.40 -11.46 -3.50
N LEU A 80 -10.76 -10.24 -3.13
CA LEU A 80 -10.06 -9.03 -3.54
C LEU A 80 -8.70 -8.91 -2.84
N VAL A 81 -8.63 -9.24 -1.55
CA VAL A 81 -7.35 -9.25 -0.83
C VAL A 81 -6.41 -10.28 -1.43
N GLN A 82 -6.93 -11.48 -1.74
CA GLN A 82 -6.12 -12.51 -2.38
C GLN A 82 -5.61 -12.08 -3.76
N ALA A 83 -6.42 -11.34 -4.51
CA ALA A 83 -6.00 -10.81 -5.80
C ALA A 83 -4.78 -9.88 -5.66
N MET A 84 -4.72 -9.09 -4.60
CA MET A 84 -3.55 -8.23 -4.33
C MET A 84 -2.32 -9.04 -3.92
N VAL A 85 -2.49 -10.15 -3.24
CA VAL A 85 -1.38 -11.07 -2.93
C VAL A 85 -0.85 -11.71 -4.20
N ASP A 86 -1.75 -12.17 -5.06
CA ASP A 86 -1.40 -12.83 -6.32
C ASP A 86 -0.82 -11.85 -7.35
N HIS A 87 -1.24 -10.59 -7.29
CA HIS A 87 -0.85 -9.53 -8.22
C HIS A 87 -0.47 -8.26 -7.45
N PRO A 88 0.70 -8.24 -6.79
CA PRO A 88 1.07 -7.11 -5.92
C PRO A 88 1.18 -5.77 -6.65
N ILE A 89 1.30 -5.77 -7.98
CA ILE A 89 1.28 -4.53 -8.76
C ILE A 89 -0.04 -3.75 -8.59
N LEU A 90 -1.11 -4.43 -8.14
CA LEU A 90 -2.39 -3.78 -7.86
C LEU A 90 -2.34 -2.87 -6.63
N ILE A 91 -1.41 -3.11 -5.72
CA ILE A 91 -1.37 -2.37 -4.45
C ILE A 91 -0.93 -0.94 -4.68
N GLU A 92 -1.73 0.03 -4.21
CA GLU A 92 -1.35 1.44 -4.26
C GLU A 92 -0.11 1.70 -3.41
N ARG A 93 0.74 2.61 -3.84
CA ARG A 93 2.04 2.89 -3.20
C ARG A 93 2.36 4.38 -3.19
N PRO A 94 3.15 4.80 -2.22
CA PRO A 94 3.62 4.03 -1.07
C PRO A 94 2.58 4.00 0.03
N VAL A 95 2.67 2.99 0.89
CA VAL A 95 1.89 2.94 2.14
C VAL A 95 2.88 3.03 3.29
N VAL A 96 2.63 3.95 4.22
CA VAL A 96 3.45 4.12 5.42
C VAL A 96 2.62 3.74 6.64
N VAL A 97 3.20 2.95 7.52
CA VAL A 97 2.61 2.55 8.81
C VAL A 97 3.45 3.11 9.94
N ALA A 98 2.82 3.85 10.83
CA ALA A 98 3.47 4.44 12.00
C ALA A 98 2.43 4.74 13.09
N ASN A 99 2.82 4.59 14.35
CA ASN A 99 1.97 4.95 15.49
C ASN A 99 0.60 4.27 15.50
N GLY A 100 0.52 3.03 15.01
CA GLY A 100 -0.75 2.31 14.91
C GLY A 100 -1.70 2.83 13.84
N LYS A 101 -1.18 3.62 12.91
CA LYS A 101 -1.93 4.24 11.81
C LYS A 101 -1.25 3.95 10.48
N ALA A 102 -1.96 4.17 9.39
CA ALA A 102 -1.39 4.05 8.04
C ALA A 102 -1.86 5.21 7.16
N ALA A 103 -1.04 5.53 6.17
CA ALA A 103 -1.38 6.55 5.17
C ALA A 103 -0.76 6.19 3.82
N ILE A 104 -1.46 6.54 2.76
CA ILE A 104 -0.93 6.44 1.40
C ILE A 104 -0.22 7.75 1.07
N GLY A 105 1.02 7.67 0.62
CA GLY A 105 1.84 8.85 0.29
C GLY A 105 1.51 9.48 -1.08
N ARG A 106 0.27 9.84 -1.28
CA ARG A 106 -0.18 10.47 -2.53
C ARG A 106 -1.13 11.62 -2.22
N PRO A 107 -0.61 12.84 -2.09
CA PRO A 107 0.80 13.24 -2.23
C PRO A 107 1.67 12.74 -1.06
N PRO A 108 3.00 12.73 -1.22
CA PRO A 108 3.91 12.23 -0.17
C PRO A 108 3.68 12.83 1.22
N GLU A 109 3.33 14.09 1.30
CA GLU A 109 3.12 14.83 2.56
C GLU A 109 1.98 14.25 3.41
N LYS A 110 1.09 13.47 2.82
CA LYS A 110 0.01 12.78 3.54
C LYS A 110 0.52 11.94 4.70
N VAL A 111 1.71 11.35 4.56
CA VAL A 111 2.28 10.51 5.61
C VAL A 111 2.66 11.28 6.87
N LEU A 112 2.81 12.59 6.78
CA LEU A 112 3.11 13.42 7.95
C LEU A 112 1.98 13.42 8.97
N GLU A 113 0.76 13.14 8.54
CA GLU A 113 -0.42 13.10 9.41
C GLU A 113 -0.36 11.99 10.46
N ILE A 114 0.46 10.95 10.24
CA ILE A 114 0.55 9.80 11.14
C ILE A 114 1.89 9.71 11.88
N LEU A 115 2.79 10.63 11.64
CA LEU A 115 4.11 10.64 12.27
C LEU A 115 4.14 11.32 13.64
#